data_5c889a27cd50099fb79b2baff0f877a0
#
_entry.id   5c889a27cd50099fb79b2baff0f877a0
#
_cell.length_a   1.000
_cell.length_b   1.000
_cell.length_c   1.000
_cell.angle_alpha   90.00
_cell.angle_beta   90.00
_cell.angle_gamma   90.00
#
_symmetry.space_group_name_H-M   'P 1'
#
loop_
_entity.id
_entity.type
_entity.pdbx_description
1 polymer ?
#
loop_
_entity_poly.entity_id
_entity_poly.type
_entity_poly.pdbx_seq_one_letter_code
_entity_poly.pdbx_strand_id
1 'polypeptide(L)'
;QLHPAFRVVREPFVELMKGSLNTFLNAFTASDWTMYPVASQNMQDYLNLVDVYMDAVLNPLIHSVPEIFWQEGWHYEINDGKLSVNGVVYNEMKGALSSPDRVIMQETNTALFDNTYGVNSGGDPAVMPELSYEAFCNFHKKLYHPSNALMCLYGDVDLDKVLALADSYLDKYTPSTSEHVGDAAKLTAPKVVTKPYPINAGDDPEGKAF
;
A
#
# COMPACT_ATOMS: atom_id res chain seq x y z
N GLN A 1 -4.28 -12.21 20.24
CA GLN A 1 -5.07 -11.09 20.82
C GLN A 1 -4.10 -9.95 21.06
N LEU A 2 -4.29 -8.80 20.37
CA LEU A 2 -3.55 -7.58 20.69
C LEU A 2 -3.53 -7.39 22.22
N HIS A 3 -2.34 -7.09 22.74
CA HIS A 3 -2.22 -6.69 24.13
C HIS A 3 -3.27 -5.61 24.42
N PRO A 4 -4.06 -5.70 25.53
CA PRO A 4 -5.17 -4.76 25.80
C PRO A 4 -4.79 -3.28 25.68
N ALA A 5 -3.51 -2.93 25.87
CA ALA A 5 -2.99 -1.58 25.69
C ALA A 5 -3.08 -1.07 24.23
N PHE A 6 -2.99 -1.93 23.22
CA PHE A 6 -3.08 -1.54 21.81
C PHE A 6 -4.51 -1.26 21.35
N ARG A 7 -5.51 -1.87 21.98
CA ARG A 7 -6.92 -1.58 21.68
C ARG A 7 -7.37 -0.19 22.13
N VAL A 8 -6.60 0.47 22.96
CA VAL A 8 -6.92 1.79 23.54
C VAL A 8 -6.15 2.93 22.87
N VAL A 9 -5.09 2.62 22.11
CA VAL A 9 -4.25 3.64 21.46
C VAL A 9 -4.85 3.98 20.09
N ARG A 10 -5.18 5.24 19.86
CA ARG A 10 -5.78 5.72 18.60
C ARG A 10 -4.87 5.54 17.38
N GLU A 11 -3.55 5.56 17.59
CA GLU A 11 -2.55 5.48 16.52
C GLU A 11 -1.38 4.57 16.94
N PRO A 12 -1.54 3.24 16.89
CA PRO A 12 -0.53 2.30 17.39
C PRO A 12 0.83 2.44 16.69
N PHE A 13 0.86 2.79 15.40
CA PHE A 13 2.11 3.02 14.68
C PHE A 13 2.85 4.28 15.13
N VAL A 14 2.14 5.36 15.44
CA VAL A 14 2.75 6.59 15.98
C VAL A 14 3.32 6.33 17.38
N GLU A 15 2.63 5.59 18.21
CA GLU A 15 3.13 5.21 19.54
C GLU A 15 4.34 4.26 19.45
N LEU A 16 4.34 3.32 18.50
CA LEU A 16 5.50 2.49 18.21
C LEU A 16 6.71 3.33 17.77
N MET A 17 6.52 4.29 16.87
CA MET A 17 7.61 5.16 16.42
C MET A 17 8.21 5.99 17.55
N LYS A 18 7.39 6.36 18.55
CA LYS A 18 7.84 7.18 19.69
C LYS A 18 8.45 6.38 20.84
N GLY A 19 7.98 5.14 21.06
CA GLY A 19 8.27 4.35 22.25
C GLY A 19 9.04 3.04 22.00
N SER A 20 9.18 2.60 20.75
CA SER A 20 9.86 1.38 20.36
C SER A 20 11.36 1.62 20.17
N LEU A 21 12.16 0.56 20.38
CA LEU A 21 13.60 0.49 20.07
C LEU A 21 13.84 0.06 18.63
N ASN A 22 12.84 0.21 17.77
CA ASN A 22 12.95 -0.17 16.36
C ASN A 22 14.09 0.57 15.67
N THR A 23 14.75 -0.13 14.75
CA THR A 23 15.77 0.44 13.87
C THR A 23 15.23 0.68 12.46
N PHE A 24 14.10 0.07 12.14
CA PHE A 24 13.41 0.27 10.86
C PHE A 24 11.93 -0.13 10.95
N LEU A 25 11.06 0.72 10.42
CA LEU A 25 9.65 0.47 10.19
C LEU A 25 9.26 1.06 8.84
N ASN A 26 8.60 0.28 7.98
CA ASN A 26 8.07 0.80 6.72
C ASN A 26 7.00 -0.11 6.14
N ALA A 27 6.38 0.34 5.04
CA ALA A 27 5.61 -0.46 4.12
C ALA A 27 6.03 -0.11 2.69
N PHE A 28 6.24 -1.11 1.85
CA PHE A 28 6.58 -0.93 0.44
C PHE A 28 5.50 -1.58 -0.42
N THR A 29 5.10 -0.88 -1.46
CA THR A 29 4.16 -1.39 -2.46
C THR A 29 4.83 -1.39 -3.83
N ALA A 30 4.81 -2.54 -4.50
CA ALA A 30 5.24 -2.72 -5.86
C ALA A 30 4.06 -3.17 -6.74
N SER A 31 4.32 -3.52 -7.99
CA SER A 31 3.27 -3.90 -8.94
C SER A 31 2.55 -5.20 -8.57
N ASP A 32 3.23 -6.15 -7.92
CA ASP A 32 2.73 -7.50 -7.64
C ASP A 32 2.95 -7.97 -6.19
N TRP A 33 3.48 -7.11 -5.33
CA TRP A 33 3.65 -7.40 -3.90
C TRP A 33 3.55 -6.15 -3.04
N THR A 34 3.21 -6.35 -1.77
CA THR A 34 3.33 -5.36 -0.71
C THR A 34 4.13 -5.99 0.43
N MET A 35 5.06 -5.25 1.02
CA MET A 35 5.94 -5.74 2.08
C MET A 35 5.89 -4.80 3.29
N TYR A 36 5.88 -5.39 4.47
CA TYR A 36 5.83 -4.70 5.76
C TYR A 36 7.05 -5.05 6.60
N PRO A 37 8.22 -4.46 6.32
CA PRO A 37 9.46 -4.79 7.04
C PRO A 37 9.53 -4.06 8.37
N VAL A 38 9.97 -4.80 9.40
CA VAL A 38 10.27 -4.29 10.73
C VAL A 38 11.63 -4.77 11.19
N ALA A 39 12.37 -3.95 11.92
CA ALA A 39 13.65 -4.35 12.50
C ALA A 39 13.84 -3.74 13.89
N SER A 40 14.39 -4.53 14.80
CA SER A 40 14.83 -4.09 16.13
C SER A 40 16.04 -4.90 16.57
N GLN A 41 16.94 -4.29 17.33
CA GLN A 41 18.05 -4.98 17.98
C GLN A 41 17.67 -5.53 19.36
N ASN A 42 16.47 -5.24 19.83
CA ASN A 42 15.94 -5.76 21.10
C ASN A 42 14.89 -6.83 20.83
N MET A 43 15.10 -8.05 21.33
CA MET A 43 14.22 -9.19 21.07
C MET A 43 12.78 -8.96 21.54
N GLN A 44 12.57 -8.34 22.71
CA GLN A 44 11.23 -8.10 23.21
C GLN A 44 10.50 -7.05 22.35
N ASP A 45 11.20 -6.00 21.97
CA ASP A 45 10.66 -4.98 21.06
C ASP A 45 10.37 -5.56 19.68
N TYR A 46 11.26 -6.41 19.15
CA TYR A 46 11.04 -7.10 17.89
C TYR A 46 9.77 -7.97 17.91
N LEU A 47 9.54 -8.75 18.96
CA LEU A 47 8.32 -9.54 19.12
C LEU A 47 7.07 -8.65 19.19
N ASN A 48 7.13 -7.52 19.88
CA ASN A 48 6.04 -6.55 19.92
C ASN A 48 5.77 -5.94 18.53
N LEU A 49 6.82 -5.65 17.75
CA LEU A 49 6.68 -5.17 16.38
C LEU A 49 6.04 -6.22 15.47
N VAL A 50 6.47 -7.47 15.56
CA VAL A 50 5.88 -8.58 14.80
C VAL A 50 4.40 -8.72 15.13
N ASP A 51 4.03 -8.68 16.42
CA ASP A 51 2.64 -8.77 16.89
C ASP A 51 1.77 -7.66 16.28
N VAL A 52 2.23 -6.40 16.42
CA VAL A 52 1.48 -5.24 15.91
C VAL A 52 1.35 -5.27 14.40
N TYR A 53 2.42 -5.63 13.67
CA TYR A 53 2.37 -5.67 12.21
C TYR A 53 1.52 -6.82 11.68
N MET A 54 1.57 -8.00 12.31
CA MET A 54 0.69 -9.11 11.94
C MET A 54 -0.78 -8.74 12.17
N ASP A 55 -1.09 -8.09 13.29
CA ASP A 55 -2.46 -7.64 13.54
C ASP A 55 -2.92 -6.59 12.54
N ALA A 56 -2.09 -5.58 12.29
CA ALA A 56 -2.42 -4.51 11.34
C ALA A 56 -2.62 -5.02 9.91
N VAL A 57 -1.83 -6.01 9.48
CA VAL A 57 -1.90 -6.58 8.13
C VAL A 57 -3.09 -7.53 7.99
N LEU A 58 -3.32 -8.40 8.98
CA LEU A 58 -4.34 -9.45 8.91
C LEU A 58 -5.73 -9.03 9.43
N ASN A 59 -5.77 -8.05 10.34
CA ASN A 59 -7.01 -7.58 10.97
C ASN A 59 -7.11 -6.04 10.96
N PRO A 60 -6.93 -5.36 9.82
CA PRO A 60 -6.92 -3.90 9.81
C PRO A 60 -8.26 -3.31 10.25
N LEU A 61 -8.20 -2.24 11.03
CA LEU A 61 -9.38 -1.54 11.57
C LEU A 61 -10.33 -1.02 10.49
N ILE A 62 -9.85 -0.83 9.29
CA ILE A 62 -10.64 -0.33 8.16
C ILE A 62 -11.88 -1.19 7.87
N HIS A 63 -11.87 -2.48 8.22
CA HIS A 63 -13.05 -3.35 8.07
C HIS A 63 -14.19 -3.03 9.04
N SER A 64 -13.91 -2.34 10.14
CA SER A 64 -14.88 -1.98 11.17
C SER A 64 -15.07 -0.47 11.31
N VAL A 65 -14.18 0.34 10.74
CA VAL A 65 -14.16 1.81 10.81
C VAL A 65 -14.01 2.36 9.38
N PRO A 66 -15.11 2.50 8.62
CA PRO A 66 -15.06 2.97 7.23
C PRO A 66 -14.45 4.36 7.05
N GLU A 67 -14.49 5.19 8.09
CA GLU A 67 -13.92 6.54 8.09
C GLU A 67 -12.44 6.57 7.78
N ILE A 68 -11.70 5.48 8.09
CA ILE A 68 -10.28 5.32 7.76
C ILE A 68 -10.10 5.32 6.23
N PHE A 69 -10.98 4.64 5.48
CA PHE A 69 -10.92 4.64 4.02
C PHE A 69 -11.13 6.05 3.45
N TRP A 70 -12.08 6.81 3.99
CA TRP A 70 -12.36 8.17 3.52
C TRP A 70 -11.24 9.15 3.87
N GLN A 71 -10.62 8.99 5.02
CA GLN A 71 -9.50 9.83 5.44
C GLN A 71 -8.23 9.52 4.64
N GLU A 72 -7.84 8.26 4.57
CA GLU A 72 -6.57 7.84 3.97
C GLU A 72 -6.65 7.73 2.44
N GLY A 73 -7.73 7.19 1.91
CA GLY A 73 -7.92 6.98 0.48
C GLY A 73 -8.33 8.26 -0.25
N TRP A 74 -9.64 8.50 -0.26
CA TRP A 74 -10.21 9.70 -0.90
C TRP A 74 -11.61 10.03 -0.34
N HIS A 75 -11.99 11.31 -0.40
CA HIS A 75 -13.33 11.80 -0.08
C HIS A 75 -13.62 13.11 -0.80
N TYR A 76 -14.91 13.49 -0.86
CA TYR A 76 -15.29 14.82 -1.30
C TYR A 76 -15.17 15.81 -0.15
N GLU A 77 -14.62 16.98 -0.47
CA GLU A 77 -14.49 18.10 0.45
C GLU A 77 -15.04 19.38 -0.18
N ILE A 78 -15.71 20.21 0.63
CA ILE A 78 -16.18 21.53 0.20
C ILE A 78 -15.34 22.58 0.91
N ASN A 79 -14.51 23.28 0.14
CA ASN A 79 -13.70 24.41 0.59
C ASN A 79 -14.11 25.68 -0.12
N ASP A 80 -14.47 26.71 0.61
CA ASP A 80 -14.93 28.00 0.08
C ASP A 80 -16.05 27.87 -0.98
N GLY A 81 -16.98 26.93 -0.76
CA GLY A 81 -18.10 26.66 -1.66
C GLY A 81 -17.73 25.91 -2.95
N LYS A 82 -16.51 25.41 -3.06
CA LYS A 82 -16.03 24.58 -4.18
C LYS A 82 -15.87 23.14 -3.76
N LEU A 83 -16.46 22.24 -4.53
CA LEU A 83 -16.26 20.80 -4.36
C LEU A 83 -14.89 20.38 -4.87
N SER A 84 -14.17 19.62 -4.08
CA SER A 84 -12.87 19.04 -4.43
C SER A 84 -12.79 17.60 -3.92
N VAL A 85 -11.81 16.84 -4.44
CA VAL A 85 -11.44 15.52 -3.93
C VAL A 85 -10.19 15.69 -3.07
N ASN A 86 -10.20 15.08 -1.90
CA ASN A 86 -9.09 15.10 -0.93
C ASN A 86 -8.87 13.67 -0.38
N GLY A 87 -7.76 13.42 0.28
CA GLY A 87 -7.36 12.16 0.88
C GLY A 87 -5.84 12.03 0.91
N VAL A 88 -5.29 11.30 1.87
CA VAL A 88 -3.83 11.20 2.03
C VAL A 88 -3.21 10.58 0.78
N VAL A 89 -3.64 9.37 0.39
CA VAL A 89 -3.10 8.67 -0.79
C VAL A 89 -3.45 9.40 -2.08
N TYR A 90 -4.67 9.94 -2.19
CA TYR A 90 -5.07 10.74 -3.36
C TYR A 90 -4.12 11.92 -3.60
N ASN A 91 -3.81 12.68 -2.55
CA ASN A 91 -2.94 13.86 -2.65
C ASN A 91 -1.50 13.47 -2.91
N GLU A 92 -1.00 12.40 -2.29
CA GLU A 92 0.34 11.87 -2.54
C GLU A 92 0.52 11.47 -4.01
N MET A 93 -0.43 10.71 -4.57
CA MET A 93 -0.37 10.27 -5.95
C MET A 93 -0.53 11.41 -6.94
N LYS A 94 -1.38 12.39 -6.64
CA LYS A 94 -1.51 13.61 -7.43
C LYS A 94 -0.19 14.41 -7.46
N GLY A 95 0.50 14.48 -6.32
CA GLY A 95 1.84 15.08 -6.24
C GLY A 95 2.89 14.28 -7.01
N ALA A 96 2.89 12.95 -6.90
CA ALA A 96 3.85 12.09 -7.61
C ALA A 96 3.72 12.22 -9.14
N LEU A 97 2.51 12.31 -9.68
CA LEU A 97 2.26 12.46 -11.12
C LEU A 97 2.44 13.90 -11.63
N SER A 98 2.91 14.83 -10.81
CA SER A 98 3.30 16.17 -11.25
C SER A 98 4.68 16.21 -11.95
N SER A 99 5.46 15.12 -11.86
CA SER A 99 6.76 14.99 -12.51
C SER A 99 6.63 14.39 -13.92
N PRO A 100 7.22 15.02 -14.97
CA PRO A 100 7.25 14.46 -16.32
C PRO A 100 7.84 13.06 -16.37
N ASP A 101 8.93 12.80 -15.65
CA ASP A 101 9.59 11.48 -15.61
C ASP A 101 8.66 10.39 -15.06
N ARG A 102 7.85 10.73 -14.06
CA ARG A 102 6.84 9.80 -13.51
C ARG A 102 5.73 9.50 -14.52
N VAL A 103 5.29 10.52 -15.25
CA VAL A 103 4.28 10.34 -16.31
C VAL A 103 4.85 9.44 -17.42
N ILE A 104 6.07 9.69 -17.90
CA ILE A 104 6.74 8.87 -18.92
C ILE A 104 6.86 7.43 -18.47
N MET A 105 7.33 7.19 -17.24
CA MET A 105 7.49 5.84 -16.70
C MET A 105 6.14 5.11 -16.62
N GLN A 106 5.12 5.78 -16.11
CA GLN A 106 3.77 5.21 -15.99
C GLN A 106 3.17 4.87 -17.36
N GLU A 107 3.23 5.80 -18.32
CA GLU A 107 2.69 5.58 -19.66
C GLU A 107 3.47 4.51 -20.43
N THR A 108 4.79 4.41 -20.20
CA THR A 108 5.61 3.32 -20.76
C THR A 108 5.14 1.98 -20.22
N ASN A 109 4.97 1.84 -18.91
CA ASN A 109 4.49 0.61 -18.30
C ASN A 109 3.09 0.25 -18.79
N THR A 110 2.17 1.21 -18.83
CA THR A 110 0.80 1.02 -19.35
C THR A 110 0.79 0.62 -20.84
N ALA A 111 1.76 1.10 -21.62
CA ALA A 111 1.87 0.72 -23.03
C ALA A 111 2.45 -0.68 -23.24
N LEU A 112 3.34 -1.12 -22.35
CA LEU A 112 4.05 -2.39 -22.46
C LEU A 112 3.29 -3.57 -21.83
N PHE A 113 2.54 -3.32 -20.75
CA PHE A 113 1.93 -4.38 -19.95
C PHE A 113 0.42 -4.19 -19.84
N ASP A 114 -0.33 -5.25 -20.09
CA ASP A 114 -1.79 -5.31 -19.96
C ASP A 114 -2.25 -5.98 -18.67
N ASN A 115 -1.33 -6.22 -17.76
CA ASN A 115 -1.56 -6.78 -16.42
C ASN A 115 -1.20 -5.75 -15.32
N THR A 116 -1.02 -6.20 -14.07
CA THR A 116 -0.73 -5.32 -12.92
C THR A 116 0.55 -4.48 -13.07
N TYR A 117 1.51 -4.89 -13.92
CA TYR A 117 2.71 -4.09 -14.19
C TYR A 117 2.44 -2.84 -15.05
N GLY A 118 1.30 -2.82 -15.77
CA GLY A 118 0.86 -1.65 -16.55
C GLY A 118 0.10 -0.60 -15.75
N VAL A 119 -0.21 -0.85 -14.47
CA VAL A 119 -0.92 0.10 -13.61
C VAL A 119 -0.01 0.67 -12.53
N ASN A 120 -0.38 1.84 -12.00
CA ASN A 120 0.35 2.44 -10.88
C ASN A 120 -0.08 1.77 -9.57
N SER A 121 0.87 1.15 -8.86
CA SER A 121 0.61 0.46 -7.58
C SER A 121 0.13 1.40 -6.46
N GLY A 122 0.47 2.69 -6.52
CA GLY A 122 -0.06 3.71 -5.61
C GLY A 122 -1.44 4.23 -5.97
N GLY A 123 -1.97 3.85 -7.14
CA GLY A 123 -3.25 4.29 -7.68
C GLY A 123 -3.14 5.48 -8.64
N ASP A 124 -4.16 5.65 -9.46
CA ASP A 124 -4.31 6.79 -10.38
C ASP A 124 -5.35 7.77 -9.81
N PRO A 125 -4.97 9.02 -9.49
CA PRO A 125 -5.91 10.02 -8.99
C PRO A 125 -7.11 10.30 -9.90
N ALA A 126 -6.98 10.04 -11.21
CA ALA A 126 -8.07 10.24 -12.15
C ALA A 126 -9.21 9.24 -11.97
N VAL A 127 -8.89 8.01 -11.53
CA VAL A 127 -9.88 6.93 -11.34
C VAL A 127 -10.06 6.55 -9.86
N MET A 128 -9.21 7.01 -8.97
CA MET A 128 -9.30 6.72 -7.54
C MET A 128 -10.68 7.08 -6.93
N PRO A 129 -11.36 8.18 -7.34
CA PRO A 129 -12.71 8.49 -6.87
C PRO A 129 -13.82 7.50 -7.29
N GLU A 130 -13.49 6.53 -8.15
CA GLU A 130 -14.40 5.44 -8.51
C GLU A 130 -14.27 4.23 -7.57
N LEU A 131 -13.20 4.18 -6.76
CA LEU A 131 -12.97 3.09 -5.82
C LEU A 131 -13.93 3.18 -4.64
N SER A 132 -14.78 2.19 -4.49
CA SER A 132 -15.69 2.10 -3.33
C SER A 132 -15.01 1.45 -2.12
N TYR A 133 -15.49 1.78 -0.94
CA TYR A 133 -15.07 1.13 0.31
C TYR A 133 -15.25 -0.40 0.26
N GLU A 134 -16.36 -0.88 -0.31
CA GLU A 134 -16.63 -2.30 -0.45
C GLU A 134 -15.60 -2.99 -1.36
N ALA A 135 -15.28 -2.41 -2.52
CA ALA A 135 -14.28 -2.93 -3.43
C ALA A 135 -12.89 -2.99 -2.77
N PHE A 136 -12.52 -1.94 -2.02
CA PHE A 136 -11.28 -1.89 -1.25
C PHE A 136 -11.21 -3.01 -0.20
N CYS A 137 -12.26 -3.17 0.61
CA CYS A 137 -12.31 -4.22 1.63
C CYS A 137 -12.27 -5.64 1.02
N ASN A 138 -12.92 -5.85 -0.12
CA ASN A 138 -12.92 -7.13 -0.82
C ASN A 138 -11.54 -7.45 -1.41
N PHE A 139 -10.82 -6.43 -1.91
CA PHE A 139 -9.44 -6.59 -2.35
C PHE A 139 -8.54 -7.09 -1.20
N HIS A 140 -8.62 -6.45 -0.03
CA HIS A 140 -7.88 -6.88 1.15
C HIS A 140 -8.21 -8.32 1.53
N LYS A 141 -9.50 -8.65 1.70
CA LYS A 141 -9.95 -10.01 2.07
C LYS A 141 -9.46 -11.08 1.10
N LYS A 142 -9.41 -10.75 -0.20
CA LYS A 142 -8.98 -11.69 -1.24
C LYS A 142 -7.46 -11.90 -1.23
N LEU A 143 -6.68 -10.83 -1.17
CA LEU A 143 -5.24 -10.89 -1.42
C LEU A 143 -4.38 -10.97 -0.15
N TYR A 144 -4.88 -10.51 1.00
CA TYR A 144 -4.18 -10.54 2.28
C TYR A 144 -4.46 -11.81 3.09
N HIS A 145 -4.73 -12.89 2.38
CA HIS A 145 -4.86 -14.21 2.98
C HIS A 145 -3.45 -14.80 3.25
N PRO A 146 -3.20 -15.46 4.41
CA PRO A 146 -1.87 -16.03 4.72
C PRO A 146 -1.32 -16.99 3.67
N SER A 147 -2.18 -17.75 2.96
CA SER A 147 -1.73 -18.60 1.84
C SER A 147 -1.16 -17.82 0.66
N ASN A 148 -1.38 -16.51 0.61
CA ASN A 148 -0.83 -15.58 -0.39
C ASN A 148 0.30 -14.72 0.18
N ALA A 149 0.88 -15.10 1.32
CA ALA A 149 1.89 -14.35 2.03
C ALA A 149 3.17 -15.15 2.22
N LEU A 150 4.29 -14.46 2.32
CA LEU A 150 5.59 -15.00 2.70
C LEU A 150 6.12 -14.21 3.89
N MET A 151 6.41 -14.91 4.99
CA MET A 151 7.10 -14.32 6.14
C MET A 151 8.60 -14.64 6.05
N CYS A 152 9.42 -13.60 6.03
CA CYS A 152 10.89 -13.73 5.98
C CYS A 152 11.47 -13.23 7.30
N LEU A 153 12.27 -14.06 7.96
CA LEU A 153 12.97 -13.73 9.20
C LEU A 153 14.48 -13.66 8.94
N TYR A 154 15.13 -12.63 9.47
CA TYR A 154 16.56 -12.43 9.30
C TYR A 154 17.20 -11.95 10.61
N GLY A 155 18.34 -12.54 10.99
CA GLY A 155 19.11 -12.18 12.19
C GLY A 155 19.10 -13.25 13.26
N ASP A 156 19.62 -12.91 14.44
CA ASP A 156 19.63 -13.76 15.62
C ASP A 156 18.25 -13.69 16.34
N VAL A 157 17.27 -14.38 15.76
CA VAL A 157 15.87 -14.34 16.15
C VAL A 157 15.55 -15.57 17.00
N ASP A 158 14.81 -15.39 18.09
CA ASP A 158 14.17 -16.50 18.82
C ASP A 158 13.02 -17.05 17.97
N LEU A 159 13.38 -18.02 17.11
CA LEU A 159 12.47 -18.56 16.09
C LEU A 159 11.23 -19.20 16.72
N ASP A 160 11.38 -19.89 17.85
CA ASP A 160 10.25 -20.57 18.51
C ASP A 160 9.20 -19.56 18.99
N LYS A 161 9.63 -18.44 19.54
CA LYS A 161 8.70 -17.37 19.95
C LYS A 161 8.02 -16.69 18.77
N VAL A 162 8.76 -16.42 17.70
CA VAL A 162 8.15 -15.79 16.52
C VAL A 162 7.17 -16.74 15.84
N LEU A 163 7.50 -18.03 15.72
CA LEU A 163 6.60 -19.03 15.14
C LEU A 163 5.35 -19.22 16.00
N ALA A 164 5.49 -19.29 17.33
CA ALA A 164 4.35 -19.38 18.24
C ALA A 164 3.43 -18.16 18.14
N LEU A 165 4.00 -16.96 17.99
CA LEU A 165 3.24 -15.74 17.78
C LEU A 165 2.54 -15.78 16.42
N ALA A 166 3.22 -16.13 15.34
CA ALA A 166 2.63 -16.26 14.02
C ALA A 166 1.49 -17.28 14.00
N ASP A 167 1.69 -18.46 14.60
CA ASP A 167 0.67 -19.50 14.70
C ASP A 167 -0.63 -19.00 15.35
N SER A 168 -0.53 -18.18 16.39
CA SER A 168 -1.69 -17.58 17.05
C SER A 168 -2.56 -16.70 16.14
N TYR A 169 -1.97 -16.14 15.08
CA TYR A 169 -2.68 -15.37 14.05
C TYR A 169 -3.21 -16.27 12.93
N LEU A 170 -2.46 -17.31 12.59
CA LEU A 170 -2.70 -18.13 11.41
C LEU A 170 -3.69 -19.28 11.66
N ASP A 171 -3.82 -19.75 12.89
CA ASP A 171 -4.65 -20.91 13.29
C ASP A 171 -6.14 -20.80 12.89
N LYS A 172 -6.63 -19.57 12.75
CA LYS A 172 -8.01 -19.29 12.31
C LYS A 172 -8.23 -19.40 10.79
N TYR A 173 -7.17 -19.52 10.00
CA TYR A 173 -7.26 -19.56 8.54
C TYR A 173 -7.22 -21.00 8.03
N THR A 174 -8.01 -21.31 7.02
CA THR A 174 -7.91 -22.55 6.26
C THR A 174 -7.04 -22.33 5.04
N PRO A 175 -6.17 -23.30 4.66
CA PRO A 175 -5.34 -23.17 3.46
C PRO A 175 -6.19 -22.86 2.22
N SER A 176 -5.67 -21.94 1.39
CA SER A 176 -6.28 -21.50 0.13
C SER A 176 -5.21 -21.46 -0.96
N THR A 177 -5.62 -21.26 -2.20
CA THR A 177 -4.70 -21.04 -3.32
C THR A 177 -4.16 -19.63 -3.28
N SER A 178 -2.86 -19.47 -3.56
CA SER A 178 -2.25 -18.16 -3.76
C SER A 178 -2.69 -17.55 -5.10
N GLU A 179 -2.81 -16.24 -5.13
CA GLU A 179 -3.04 -15.48 -6.36
C GLU A 179 -1.70 -15.16 -7.02
N HIS A 180 -1.61 -15.32 -8.34
CA HIS A 180 -0.43 -14.98 -9.10
C HIS A 180 -0.79 -14.04 -10.23
N VAL A 181 0.12 -13.11 -10.52
CA VAL A 181 0.01 -12.23 -11.69
C VAL A 181 0.26 -13.06 -12.94
N GLY A 182 -0.68 -13.04 -13.87
CA GLY A 182 -0.52 -13.69 -15.17
C GLY A 182 0.51 -12.98 -16.05
N ASP A 183 1.04 -13.71 -17.03
CA ASP A 183 1.94 -13.13 -18.02
C ASP A 183 1.24 -12.00 -18.80
N ALA A 184 1.97 -10.93 -19.08
CA ALA A 184 1.49 -9.88 -19.96
C ALA A 184 1.47 -10.35 -21.42
N ALA A 185 0.51 -9.86 -22.20
CA ALA A 185 0.45 -10.14 -23.63
C ALA A 185 1.69 -9.56 -24.34
N LYS A 186 2.27 -10.33 -25.27
CA LYS A 186 3.42 -9.88 -26.06
C LYS A 186 2.99 -8.83 -27.06
N LEU A 187 3.69 -7.70 -27.11
CA LEU A 187 3.51 -6.73 -28.17
C LEU A 187 3.94 -7.32 -29.52
N THR A 188 3.07 -7.20 -30.50
CA THR A 188 3.30 -7.70 -31.86
C THR A 188 3.75 -6.61 -32.84
N ALA A 189 3.66 -5.33 -32.42
CA ALA A 189 4.05 -4.16 -33.20
C ALA A 189 4.50 -3.02 -32.29
N PRO A 190 5.31 -2.07 -32.80
CA PRO A 190 5.61 -0.82 -32.07
C PRO A 190 4.34 -0.06 -31.74
N LYS A 191 4.30 0.53 -30.52
CA LYS A 191 3.19 1.35 -30.04
C LYS A 191 3.70 2.77 -29.77
N VAL A 192 3.00 3.77 -30.29
CA VAL A 192 3.27 5.18 -30.02
C VAL A 192 2.14 5.72 -29.15
N VAL A 193 2.49 6.31 -28.02
CA VAL A 193 1.56 6.93 -27.07
C VAL A 193 1.99 8.38 -26.89
N THR A 194 1.02 9.30 -27.01
CA THR A 194 1.23 10.72 -26.74
C THR A 194 0.38 11.13 -25.55
N LYS A 195 1.00 11.71 -24.54
CA LYS A 195 0.33 12.18 -23.32
C LYS A 195 0.79 13.59 -22.95
N PRO A 196 -0.13 14.44 -22.49
CA PRO A 196 0.25 15.70 -21.87
C PRO A 196 0.90 15.43 -20.51
N TYR A 197 1.84 16.28 -20.12
CA TYR A 197 2.44 16.27 -18.79
C TYR A 197 2.41 17.69 -18.20
N PRO A 198 2.40 17.83 -16.87
CA PRO A 198 2.43 19.14 -16.22
C PRO A 198 3.79 19.81 -16.39
N ILE A 199 3.78 21.12 -16.60
CA ILE A 199 4.97 21.97 -16.64
C ILE A 199 4.89 23.03 -15.54
N ASN A 200 6.04 23.61 -15.17
CA ASN A 200 6.05 24.69 -14.18
C ASN A 200 5.45 25.98 -14.75
N ALA A 201 4.90 26.80 -13.86
CA ALA A 201 4.44 28.13 -14.24
C ALA A 201 5.63 28.96 -14.78
N GLY A 202 5.49 29.46 -16.02
CA GLY A 202 6.54 30.21 -16.71
C GLY A 202 7.38 29.38 -17.67
N ASP A 203 7.25 28.09 -17.74
CA ASP A 203 7.84 27.26 -18.79
C ASP A 203 7.09 27.46 -20.12
N ASP A 204 7.85 27.40 -21.24
CA ASP A 204 7.24 27.40 -22.56
C ASP A 204 6.62 26.06 -22.90
N PRO A 205 5.30 26.00 -23.08
CA PRO A 205 4.63 24.74 -23.38
C PRO A 205 4.99 24.15 -24.76
N GLU A 206 5.42 24.95 -25.71
CA GLU A 206 5.74 24.50 -27.07
C GLU A 206 7.19 24.03 -27.19
N GLY A 207 8.05 24.40 -26.25
CA GLY A 207 9.49 24.12 -26.29
C GLY A 207 9.92 22.80 -25.66
N LYS A 208 9.01 22.05 -25.02
CA LYS A 208 9.34 20.85 -24.25
C LYS A 208 8.53 19.64 -24.71
N ALA A 209 9.22 18.73 -25.38
CA ALA A 209 8.79 17.36 -25.61
C ALA A 209 9.86 16.40 -25.10
N PHE A 210 9.46 15.30 -24.49
CA PHE A 210 10.32 14.22 -24.01
C PHE A 210 10.12 12.98 -24.87
#